data_eda60c764c43cb8bf15423cdd9d9b989
#
_entry.id   eda60c764c43cb8bf15423cdd9d9b989
#
_cell.length_a   1.000
_cell.length_b   1.000
_cell.length_c   1.000
_cell.angle_alpha   90.00
_cell.angle_beta   90.00
_cell.angle_gamma   90.00
#
_symmetry.space_group_name_H-M   'P 1'
#
loop_
_entity.id
_entity.type
_entity.pdbx_description
1 polymer ?
#
loop_
_entity_poly.entity_id
_entity_poly.type
_entity_poly.pdbx_seq_one_letter_code
_entity_poly.pdbx_strand_id
1 'polypeptide(L)'
;MYLINPNYMTPFSYFACKSPPIKKKYDALRAFFFEQSKAADVAVKYGYTLSSFYSLTKEFRLSLKSRKKENEDFFFKSIKAGRAPLSEYDEVPQLIIDLRKKNFSIEDIVSIANSKGFKISYGYVYQLLNKEGFARVERRSKIEKKALQLPPKIKAEVATKWKVTNEKFQSSSTGIFSFLPYIKKYELDKLIKSSDYPETKQINKLSSILSFIALKASGIKRYSDDDLWCMDRGLGLFAGLNVLPKSGWLSSYSSRVTREMNTAFLRGMHTIWKKHDLLSDTCNLDFTTIPYWGEGEHLENNWSGKRNKALSSMLAVLAQDPDSGIIDYGDTNVLHKNESTVVLEYLDFYRQTPEETNNKLRYLVFDSKFTNYENLAKLDDDGIKFVTIRRRGKNVVEKINSIDKNQWTTIRVESSGLKKRTIKVFDEKIKLRGYSDKDGTPKEMRQIIITGHGKLKPALIITNDHQIKMDKVVRKYCRRWLIEKCISEQIDFFHLNRVSSSMVIKVDFDLTMTILVHNLYRLFAKEMERYSALSDENIYGKFINNNGAIKVNNNSVIVELKKKRDLPELLEMIKGFKDYKYNWIGNKRLEFLPSATS
;
A
#
# COMPACT_ATOMS: atom_id res chain seq x y z
N MET A 1 41.68 -40.59 -38.34
CA MET A 1 41.19 -39.73 -37.24
C MET A 1 40.10 -38.83 -37.81
N TYR A 2 38.86 -39.32 -37.81
CA TYR A 2 37.73 -38.56 -38.35
C TYR A 2 37.22 -37.58 -37.28
N LEU A 3 37.27 -36.30 -37.58
CA LEU A 3 36.71 -35.21 -36.77
C LEU A 3 35.18 -35.37 -36.74
N ILE A 4 34.64 -35.81 -35.62
CA ILE A 4 33.21 -35.89 -35.37
C ILE A 4 32.68 -34.46 -35.22
N ASN A 5 31.89 -34.03 -36.17
CA ASN A 5 31.18 -32.75 -36.14
C ASN A 5 30.18 -32.75 -34.95
N PRO A 6 30.28 -31.86 -33.98
CA PRO A 6 29.49 -31.90 -32.75
C PRO A 6 27.99 -31.61 -32.93
N ASN A 7 27.51 -31.37 -34.14
CA ASN A 7 26.12 -31.02 -34.44
C ASN A 7 25.28 -32.14 -35.05
N TYR A 8 25.78 -33.38 -35.16
CA TYR A 8 24.98 -34.51 -35.69
C TYR A 8 24.35 -35.28 -34.53
N MET A 9 23.05 -35.04 -34.32
CA MET A 9 22.22 -35.84 -33.41
C MET A 9 21.90 -37.17 -34.05
N THR A 10 22.44 -38.29 -33.52
CA THR A 10 22.10 -39.62 -34.01
C THR A 10 20.66 -39.98 -33.59
N PRO A 11 19.96 -40.89 -34.33
CA PRO A 11 18.65 -41.38 -33.91
C PRO A 11 18.63 -41.88 -32.45
N PHE A 12 19.68 -42.57 -32.03
CA PHE A 12 19.83 -43.04 -30.65
C PHE A 12 19.94 -41.87 -29.65
N SER A 13 20.79 -40.88 -29.92
CA SER A 13 20.93 -39.70 -29.03
C SER A 13 19.66 -38.86 -28.98
N TYR A 14 18.88 -38.82 -30.07
CA TYR A 14 17.58 -38.14 -30.09
C TYR A 14 16.58 -38.75 -29.10
N PHE A 15 16.53 -40.09 -29.02
CA PHE A 15 15.63 -40.78 -28.10
C PHE A 15 16.20 -40.92 -26.68
N ALA A 16 17.52 -40.81 -26.50
CA ALA A 16 18.19 -40.80 -25.19
C ALA A 16 18.17 -39.43 -24.49
N CYS A 17 17.97 -38.35 -25.24
CA CYS A 17 17.83 -37.00 -24.65
C CYS A 17 16.53 -36.86 -23.85
N LYS A 18 16.53 -35.95 -22.85
CA LYS A 18 15.32 -35.60 -22.08
C LYS A 18 14.16 -35.33 -23.05
N SER A 19 13.13 -36.15 -23.00
CA SER A 19 11.95 -36.01 -23.85
C SER A 19 11.28 -34.64 -23.66
N PRO A 20 10.86 -33.96 -24.73
CA PRO A 20 10.08 -32.74 -24.64
C PRO A 20 8.86 -32.94 -23.72
N PRO A 21 8.42 -31.92 -23.00
CA PRO A 21 7.32 -32.05 -22.04
C PRO A 21 6.04 -32.67 -22.61
N ILE A 22 5.75 -32.41 -23.89
CA ILE A 22 4.57 -32.94 -24.58
C ILE A 22 4.73 -34.47 -24.82
N LYS A 23 5.89 -34.92 -25.26
CA LYS A 23 6.18 -36.33 -25.45
C LYS A 23 6.12 -37.09 -24.13
N LYS A 24 6.70 -36.54 -23.08
CA LYS A 24 6.62 -37.10 -21.71
C LYS A 24 5.18 -37.29 -21.24
N LYS A 25 4.29 -36.27 -21.49
CA LYS A 25 2.87 -36.39 -21.19
C LYS A 25 2.17 -37.49 -21.99
N TYR A 26 2.46 -37.56 -23.28
CA TYR A 26 1.91 -38.57 -24.16
C TYR A 26 2.29 -39.98 -23.70
N ASP A 27 3.58 -40.24 -23.50
CA ASP A 27 4.11 -41.57 -23.12
C ASP A 27 3.54 -41.98 -21.73
N ALA A 28 3.44 -41.08 -20.79
CA ALA A 28 2.87 -41.36 -19.48
C ALA A 28 1.36 -41.70 -19.54
N LEU A 29 0.59 -40.96 -20.33
CA LEU A 29 -0.84 -41.23 -20.49
C LEU A 29 -1.07 -42.51 -21.30
N ARG A 30 -0.25 -42.78 -22.31
CA ARG A 30 -0.29 -44.03 -23.09
C ARG A 30 0.00 -45.23 -22.20
N ALA A 31 1.06 -45.18 -21.39
CA ALA A 31 1.40 -46.26 -20.47
C ALA A 31 0.24 -46.55 -19.48
N PHE A 32 -0.44 -45.54 -19.02
CA PHE A 32 -1.56 -45.70 -18.08
C PHE A 32 -2.85 -46.21 -18.73
N PHE A 33 -3.28 -45.58 -19.85
CA PHE A 33 -4.57 -45.89 -20.47
C PHE A 33 -4.54 -47.04 -21.47
N PHE A 34 -3.45 -47.20 -22.19
CA PHE A 34 -3.33 -48.25 -23.25
C PHE A 34 -2.56 -49.48 -22.75
N GLU A 35 -1.44 -49.27 -22.07
CA GLU A 35 -0.60 -50.37 -21.56
C GLU A 35 -1.07 -50.86 -20.16
N GLN A 36 -2.11 -50.24 -19.60
CA GLN A 36 -2.74 -50.57 -18.30
C GLN A 36 -1.76 -50.64 -17.12
N SER A 37 -0.67 -49.86 -17.18
CA SER A 37 0.31 -49.79 -16.10
C SER A 37 -0.26 -49.10 -14.87
N LYS A 38 0.17 -49.51 -13.67
CA LYS A 38 -0.33 -48.88 -12.42
C LYS A 38 0.11 -47.42 -12.34
N ALA A 39 -0.80 -46.55 -11.86
CA ALA A 39 -0.55 -45.09 -11.79
C ALA A 39 0.71 -44.73 -10.98
N ALA A 40 1.03 -45.46 -9.91
CA ALA A 40 2.23 -45.25 -9.11
C ALA A 40 3.52 -45.53 -9.93
N ASP A 41 3.55 -46.62 -10.70
CA ASP A 41 4.72 -47.00 -11.49
C ASP A 41 4.94 -46.04 -12.66
N VAL A 42 3.85 -45.60 -13.30
CA VAL A 42 3.89 -44.58 -14.36
C VAL A 42 4.37 -43.22 -13.81
N ALA A 43 3.89 -42.82 -12.65
CA ALA A 43 4.31 -41.56 -12.03
C ALA A 43 5.83 -41.58 -11.76
N VAL A 44 6.35 -42.64 -11.15
CA VAL A 44 7.80 -42.82 -10.90
C VAL A 44 8.59 -42.85 -12.21
N LYS A 45 8.19 -43.69 -13.17
CA LYS A 45 8.89 -43.88 -14.45
C LYS A 45 9.03 -42.58 -15.25
N TYR A 46 7.99 -41.76 -15.26
CA TYR A 46 7.97 -40.49 -16.01
C TYR A 46 8.21 -39.26 -15.14
N GLY A 47 8.64 -39.42 -13.86
CA GLY A 47 9.02 -38.33 -12.98
C GLY A 47 7.87 -37.36 -12.69
N TYR A 48 6.69 -37.89 -12.34
CA TYR A 48 5.54 -37.18 -11.78
C TYR A 48 5.37 -37.53 -10.32
N THR A 49 4.76 -36.62 -9.54
CA THR A 49 4.15 -37.03 -8.28
C THR A 49 2.82 -37.73 -8.58
N LEU A 50 2.40 -38.67 -7.73
CA LEU A 50 1.14 -39.39 -7.94
C LEU A 50 -0.06 -38.42 -8.09
N SER A 51 -0.09 -37.33 -7.30
CA SER A 51 -1.12 -36.28 -7.38
C SER A 51 -1.10 -35.54 -8.70
N SER A 52 0.09 -35.12 -9.19
CA SER A 52 0.21 -34.42 -10.48
C SER A 52 -0.13 -35.32 -11.66
N PHE A 53 0.15 -36.62 -11.54
CA PHE A 53 -0.23 -37.60 -12.57
C PHE A 53 -1.76 -37.79 -12.61
N TYR A 54 -2.45 -37.89 -11.47
CA TYR A 54 -3.90 -37.95 -11.45
C TYR A 54 -4.56 -36.66 -11.98
N SER A 55 -3.97 -35.49 -11.73
CA SER A 55 -4.42 -34.24 -12.35
C SER A 55 -4.31 -34.28 -13.86
N LEU A 56 -3.19 -34.80 -14.42
CA LEU A 56 -2.99 -34.96 -15.84
C LEU A 56 -4.00 -35.95 -16.45
N THR A 57 -4.28 -37.09 -15.81
CA THR A 57 -5.29 -38.07 -16.29
C THR A 57 -6.70 -37.48 -16.28
N LYS A 58 -7.03 -36.64 -15.27
CA LYS A 58 -8.31 -35.91 -15.18
C LYS A 58 -8.45 -34.92 -16.34
N GLU A 59 -7.40 -34.11 -16.58
CA GLU A 59 -7.36 -33.16 -17.68
C GLU A 59 -7.57 -33.81 -19.03
N PHE A 60 -6.87 -34.94 -19.28
CA PHE A 60 -7.00 -35.72 -20.50
C PHE A 60 -8.43 -36.25 -20.68
N ARG A 61 -9.01 -36.88 -19.67
CA ARG A 61 -10.41 -37.36 -19.69
C ARG A 61 -11.42 -36.26 -19.99
N LEU A 62 -11.24 -35.08 -19.39
CA LEU A 62 -12.11 -33.90 -19.62
C LEU A 62 -11.94 -33.41 -21.07
N SER A 63 -10.73 -33.38 -21.59
CA SER A 63 -10.46 -33.03 -22.99
C SER A 63 -11.15 -33.98 -23.98
N LEU A 64 -11.13 -35.29 -23.72
CA LEU A 64 -11.84 -36.26 -24.53
C LEU A 64 -13.38 -36.07 -24.51
N LYS A 65 -13.95 -35.71 -23.36
CA LYS A 65 -15.39 -35.45 -23.23
C LYS A 65 -15.83 -34.15 -23.93
N SER A 66 -14.95 -33.14 -24.01
CA SER A 66 -15.24 -31.86 -24.64
C SER A 66 -14.95 -31.79 -26.13
N ARG A 67 -14.47 -32.89 -26.74
CA ARG A 67 -14.04 -32.97 -28.15
C ARG A 67 -15.25 -32.77 -29.08
N LYS A 68 -15.35 -31.58 -29.68
CA LYS A 68 -16.44 -31.21 -30.61
C LYS A 68 -16.14 -31.46 -32.09
N LYS A 69 -14.86 -31.73 -32.47
CA LYS A 69 -14.41 -31.99 -33.83
C LYS A 69 -13.31 -33.05 -33.84
N GLU A 70 -13.33 -33.92 -34.85
CA GLU A 70 -12.36 -35.05 -35.03
C GLU A 70 -10.90 -34.64 -35.14
N ASN A 71 -10.59 -33.38 -35.46
CA ASN A 71 -9.25 -32.86 -35.69
C ASN A 71 -8.60 -32.13 -34.52
N GLU A 72 -9.19 -32.13 -33.33
CA GLU A 72 -8.58 -31.49 -32.13
C GLU A 72 -7.85 -32.53 -31.27
N ASP A 73 -6.55 -32.71 -31.50
CA ASP A 73 -5.72 -33.59 -30.67
C ASP A 73 -5.21 -32.87 -29.41
N PHE A 74 -5.26 -33.55 -28.25
CA PHE A 74 -4.82 -33.04 -26.97
C PHE A 74 -3.33 -32.68 -26.96
N PHE A 75 -2.51 -33.40 -27.70
CA PHE A 75 -1.05 -33.25 -27.73
C PHE A 75 -0.57 -32.34 -28.85
N PHE A 76 -1.30 -32.29 -29.98
CA PHE A 76 -0.90 -31.57 -31.19
C PHE A 76 -1.69 -30.25 -31.38
N LYS A 77 -2.29 -29.72 -30.32
CA LYS A 77 -2.78 -28.34 -30.38
C LYS A 77 -1.59 -27.43 -30.66
N SER A 78 -1.59 -26.77 -31.81
CA SER A 78 -0.68 -25.67 -32.04
C SER A 78 -0.96 -24.60 -30.96
N ILE A 79 -0.13 -24.59 -29.94
CA ILE A 79 -0.13 -23.50 -28.97
C ILE A 79 0.32 -22.27 -29.78
N LYS A 80 -0.62 -21.45 -30.21
CA LYS A 80 -0.28 -20.12 -30.71
C LYS A 80 0.39 -19.39 -29.55
N ALA A 81 1.70 -19.41 -29.52
CA ALA A 81 2.49 -18.67 -28.57
C ALA A 81 2.27 -17.17 -28.83
N GLY A 82 1.56 -16.52 -27.92
CA GLY A 82 1.32 -15.10 -27.99
C GLY A 82 0.06 -14.68 -28.76
N ARG A 83 -0.23 -13.39 -28.66
CA ARG A 83 -1.27 -12.70 -29.40
C ARG A 83 -0.99 -12.88 -30.91
N ALA A 84 -1.97 -13.36 -31.69
CA ALA A 84 -1.81 -13.50 -33.12
C ALA A 84 -1.24 -12.19 -33.71
N PRO A 85 -0.28 -12.25 -34.65
CA PRO A 85 0.10 -11.04 -35.40
C PRO A 85 -1.18 -10.45 -35.96
N LEU A 86 -1.41 -9.17 -35.70
CA LEU A 86 -2.57 -8.46 -36.23
C LEU A 86 -2.38 -8.37 -37.74
N SER A 87 -2.97 -9.29 -38.49
CA SER A 87 -2.95 -9.30 -39.97
C SER A 87 -3.53 -8.02 -40.57
N GLU A 88 -4.28 -7.25 -39.79
CA GLU A 88 -4.81 -5.94 -40.19
C GLU A 88 -3.75 -4.81 -40.18
N TYR A 89 -2.52 -5.07 -39.74
CA TYR A 89 -1.48 -4.04 -39.54
C TYR A 89 -0.12 -4.43 -40.12
N ASP A 90 -0.07 -5.09 -41.25
CA ASP A 90 1.20 -5.47 -41.92
C ASP A 90 2.09 -4.26 -42.26
N GLU A 91 1.50 -3.05 -42.40
CA GLU A 91 2.22 -1.81 -42.62
C GLU A 91 2.80 -1.18 -41.33
N VAL A 92 2.33 -1.56 -40.17
CA VAL A 92 2.72 -0.94 -38.90
C VAL A 92 4.19 -1.13 -38.55
N PRO A 93 4.80 -2.33 -38.69
CA PRO A 93 6.23 -2.51 -38.42
C PRO A 93 7.09 -1.59 -39.27
N GLN A 94 6.80 -1.46 -40.56
CA GLN A 94 7.54 -0.59 -41.47
C GLN A 94 7.37 0.88 -41.12
N LEU A 95 6.16 1.31 -40.79
CA LEU A 95 5.89 2.67 -40.31
C LEU A 95 6.70 3.01 -39.04
N ILE A 96 6.78 2.07 -38.08
CA ILE A 96 7.55 2.24 -36.85
C ILE A 96 9.04 2.40 -37.16
N ILE A 97 9.58 1.55 -38.05
CA ILE A 97 10.99 1.58 -38.46
C ILE A 97 11.30 2.91 -39.18
N ASP A 98 10.46 3.34 -40.09
CA ASP A 98 10.66 4.58 -40.85
C ASP A 98 10.60 5.83 -39.97
N LEU A 99 9.67 5.84 -39.00
CA LEU A 99 9.61 6.92 -38.02
C LEU A 99 10.84 6.89 -37.09
N ARG A 100 11.32 5.70 -36.73
CA ARG A 100 12.53 5.58 -35.90
C ARG A 100 13.79 6.03 -36.64
N LYS A 101 13.94 5.73 -37.93
CA LYS A 101 15.01 6.22 -38.77
C LYS A 101 15.01 7.76 -38.86
N LYS A 102 13.85 8.38 -38.69
CA LYS A 102 13.68 9.85 -38.62
C LYS A 102 13.86 10.40 -37.19
N ASN A 103 14.45 9.62 -36.27
CA ASN A 103 14.72 9.98 -34.88
C ASN A 103 13.48 10.31 -34.04
N PHE A 104 12.30 9.74 -34.36
CA PHE A 104 11.13 9.86 -33.49
C PHE A 104 11.30 9.03 -32.21
N SER A 105 10.84 9.57 -31.07
CA SER A 105 10.77 8.82 -29.82
C SER A 105 9.69 7.75 -29.89
N ILE A 106 9.73 6.76 -29.00
CA ILE A 106 8.69 5.71 -28.95
C ILE A 106 7.31 6.35 -28.68
N GLU A 107 7.25 7.36 -27.83
CA GLU A 107 6.01 8.09 -27.52
C GLU A 107 5.45 8.81 -28.76
N ASP A 108 6.33 9.48 -29.53
CA ASP A 108 5.93 10.12 -30.79
C ASP A 108 5.43 9.08 -31.81
N ILE A 109 6.13 7.94 -31.95
CA ILE A 109 5.75 6.86 -32.84
C ILE A 109 4.37 6.30 -32.48
N VAL A 110 4.11 6.05 -31.20
CA VAL A 110 2.81 5.59 -30.71
C VAL A 110 1.72 6.62 -31.01
N SER A 111 1.99 7.90 -30.76
CA SER A 111 1.04 8.99 -31.04
C SER A 111 0.71 9.09 -32.52
N ILE A 112 1.74 9.05 -33.39
CA ILE A 112 1.56 9.14 -34.86
C ILE A 112 0.80 7.91 -35.39
N ALA A 113 1.14 6.71 -34.92
CA ALA A 113 0.46 5.50 -35.37
C ALA A 113 -1.02 5.48 -34.91
N ASN A 114 -1.29 5.87 -33.67
CA ASN A 114 -2.65 5.98 -33.14
C ASN A 114 -3.48 7.04 -33.89
N SER A 115 -2.88 8.17 -34.30
CA SER A 115 -3.56 9.20 -35.11
C SER A 115 -3.90 8.70 -36.51
N LYS A 116 -3.19 7.70 -37.02
CA LYS A 116 -3.48 7.02 -38.29
C LYS A 116 -4.47 5.85 -38.14
N GLY A 117 -5.03 5.67 -36.97
CA GLY A 117 -6.02 4.61 -36.70
C GLY A 117 -5.43 3.27 -36.22
N PHE A 118 -4.11 3.14 -36.12
CA PHE A 118 -3.45 1.92 -35.64
C PHE A 118 -3.38 1.92 -34.11
N LYS A 119 -4.17 1.11 -33.44
CA LYS A 119 -4.15 0.96 -31.97
C LYS A 119 -2.93 0.18 -31.50
N ILE A 120 -1.79 0.83 -31.32
CA ILE A 120 -0.55 0.21 -30.87
C ILE A 120 -0.12 0.72 -29.49
N SER A 121 0.55 -0.13 -28.72
CA SER A 121 1.05 0.21 -27.39
C SER A 121 2.52 0.59 -27.42
N TYR A 122 2.96 1.33 -26.40
CA TYR A 122 4.38 1.62 -26.15
C TYR A 122 5.24 0.35 -26.10
N GLY A 123 4.75 -0.68 -25.41
CA GLY A 123 5.47 -1.96 -25.26
C GLY A 123 5.69 -2.68 -26.60
N TYR A 124 4.71 -2.64 -27.50
CA TYR A 124 4.84 -3.22 -28.82
C TYR A 124 5.92 -2.50 -29.65
N VAL A 125 5.90 -1.16 -29.68
CA VAL A 125 6.91 -0.37 -30.38
C VAL A 125 8.31 -0.63 -29.80
N TYR A 126 8.43 -0.66 -28.47
CA TYR A 126 9.69 -0.96 -27.79
C TYR A 126 10.25 -2.32 -28.17
N GLN A 127 9.42 -3.36 -28.12
CA GLN A 127 9.84 -4.75 -28.45
C GLN A 127 10.24 -4.86 -29.92
N LEU A 128 9.48 -4.26 -30.85
CA LEU A 128 9.80 -4.26 -32.26
C LEU A 128 11.15 -3.58 -32.52
N LEU A 129 11.36 -2.37 -32.01
CA LEU A 129 12.60 -1.63 -32.21
C LEU A 129 13.82 -2.34 -31.59
N ASN A 130 13.63 -3.01 -30.47
CA ASN A 130 14.69 -3.79 -29.83
C ASN A 130 15.04 -5.04 -30.65
N LYS A 131 14.03 -5.72 -31.21
CA LYS A 131 14.20 -6.85 -32.14
C LYS A 131 14.94 -6.44 -33.41
N GLU A 132 14.63 -5.26 -33.93
CA GLU A 132 15.28 -4.69 -35.11
C GLU A 132 16.64 -4.03 -34.81
N GLY A 133 17.14 -4.12 -33.58
CA GLY A 133 18.47 -3.64 -33.18
C GLY A 133 18.64 -2.14 -33.05
N PHE A 134 17.53 -1.38 -32.95
CA PHE A 134 17.63 0.08 -32.79
C PHE A 134 18.10 0.45 -31.36
N ALA A 135 19.23 1.17 -31.28
CA ALA A 135 19.70 1.79 -30.05
C ALA A 135 18.75 2.89 -29.53
N ARG A 136 18.96 3.31 -28.27
CA ARG A 136 18.28 4.51 -27.75
C ARG A 136 18.61 5.73 -28.61
N VAL A 137 17.60 6.52 -28.94
CA VAL A 137 17.79 7.78 -29.66
C VAL A 137 18.56 8.75 -28.77
N GLU A 138 19.59 9.38 -29.29
CA GLU A 138 20.25 10.49 -28.64
C GLU A 138 19.28 11.64 -28.33
N ARG A 139 19.57 12.41 -27.30
CA ARG A 139 18.74 13.58 -26.99
C ARG A 139 18.76 14.55 -28.16
N ARG A 140 17.60 14.78 -28.75
CA ARG A 140 17.42 15.75 -29.86
C ARG A 140 18.02 17.09 -29.49
N SER A 141 18.79 17.65 -30.41
CA SER A 141 19.29 19.02 -30.31
C SER A 141 18.14 20.03 -30.31
N LYS A 142 18.40 21.27 -29.87
CA LYS A 142 17.40 22.34 -29.91
C LYS A 142 16.94 22.64 -31.34
N ILE A 143 17.80 22.42 -32.35
CA ILE A 143 17.51 22.66 -33.77
C ILE A 143 16.59 21.57 -34.30
N GLU A 144 16.84 20.30 -34.01
CA GLU A 144 15.99 19.18 -34.41
C GLU A 144 14.59 19.25 -33.79
N LYS A 145 14.49 19.74 -32.52
CA LYS A 145 13.19 20.00 -31.89
C LYS A 145 12.39 21.11 -32.54
N LYS A 146 13.05 22.09 -33.14
CA LYS A 146 12.38 23.15 -33.93
C LYS A 146 11.94 22.67 -35.32
N ALA A 147 12.70 21.76 -35.94
CA ALA A 147 12.39 21.20 -37.24
C ALA A 147 11.21 20.20 -37.22
N LEU A 148 10.97 19.55 -36.11
CA LEU A 148 9.73 18.82 -35.89
C LEU A 148 8.63 19.87 -35.71
N GLN A 149 7.71 19.97 -36.66
CA GLN A 149 6.45 20.74 -36.54
C GLN A 149 5.50 20.02 -35.52
N LEU A 150 6.00 19.76 -34.34
CA LEU A 150 5.13 19.51 -33.22
C LEU A 150 4.39 20.82 -32.95
N PRO A 151 3.07 20.79 -32.72
CA PRO A 151 2.37 21.97 -32.26
C PRO A 151 3.22 22.59 -31.15
N PRO A 152 3.47 23.90 -31.16
CA PRO A 152 4.27 24.52 -30.14
C PRO A 152 3.72 23.98 -28.85
N LYS A 153 4.59 23.32 -28.01
CA LYS A 153 4.23 23.14 -26.61
C LYS A 153 3.79 24.53 -26.24
N ILE A 154 2.49 24.72 -26.11
CA ILE A 154 1.98 25.91 -25.46
C ILE A 154 2.90 26.00 -24.26
N LYS A 155 3.85 26.93 -24.30
CA LYS A 155 4.50 27.36 -23.09
C LYS A 155 3.29 27.72 -22.28
N ALA A 156 2.88 26.73 -21.47
CA ALA A 156 2.18 27.10 -20.31
C ALA A 156 3.17 28.07 -19.64
N GLU A 157 3.05 29.34 -19.94
CA GLU A 157 3.20 30.37 -18.93
C GLU A 157 2.12 30.04 -17.93
N VAL A 158 2.21 28.82 -17.50
CA VAL A 158 1.49 28.33 -16.37
C VAL A 158 2.09 29.18 -15.30
N ALA A 159 1.35 30.12 -14.94
CA ALA A 159 1.40 30.68 -13.64
C ALA A 159 1.27 29.52 -12.65
N THR A 160 2.30 28.69 -12.55
CA THR A 160 2.49 27.70 -11.52
C THR A 160 2.64 28.39 -10.17
N LYS A 161 3.05 29.66 -10.19
CA LYS A 161 3.05 30.48 -8.98
C LYS A 161 1.72 31.24 -8.90
N TRP A 162 1.09 31.14 -7.77
CA TRP A 162 -0.07 31.92 -7.42
C TRP A 162 0.23 33.42 -7.63
N LYS A 163 -0.47 34.06 -8.57
CA LYS A 163 -0.46 35.51 -8.69
C LYS A 163 -1.48 36.05 -7.70
N VAL A 164 -0.99 36.74 -6.69
CA VAL A 164 -1.81 37.37 -5.66
C VAL A 164 -2.61 38.50 -6.29
N THR A 165 -3.86 38.23 -6.61
CA THR A 165 -4.84 39.22 -7.08
C THR A 165 -6.03 39.22 -6.15
N ASN A 166 -6.68 40.36 -6.00
CA ASN A 166 -7.94 40.43 -5.28
C ASN A 166 -9.03 39.74 -6.11
N GLU A 167 -9.27 38.46 -5.82
CA GLU A 167 -10.21 37.65 -6.58
C GLU A 167 -11.17 36.90 -5.67
N LYS A 168 -12.38 36.65 -6.17
CA LYS A 168 -13.34 35.74 -5.58
C LYS A 168 -13.67 34.64 -6.56
N PHE A 169 -13.59 33.37 -6.16
CA PHE A 169 -13.92 32.22 -6.98
C PHE A 169 -14.58 31.12 -6.14
N GLN A 170 -15.28 30.20 -6.82
CA GLN A 170 -15.90 29.04 -6.21
C GLN A 170 -14.94 27.86 -6.17
N SER A 171 -15.06 27.02 -5.15
CA SER A 171 -14.35 25.76 -5.01
C SER A 171 -15.28 24.68 -4.46
N SER A 172 -15.12 23.48 -4.98
CA SER A 172 -15.83 22.29 -4.48
C SER A 172 -15.21 21.71 -3.21
N SER A 173 -14.05 22.21 -2.80
CA SER A 173 -13.22 21.61 -1.76
C SER A 173 -12.72 22.65 -0.74
N THR A 174 -13.57 23.61 -0.36
CA THR A 174 -13.19 24.67 0.59
C THR A 174 -12.84 24.13 1.98
N GLY A 175 -13.45 23.02 2.40
CA GLY A 175 -13.22 22.45 3.73
C GLY A 175 -11.80 21.95 3.97
N ILE A 176 -11.02 21.62 2.93
CA ILE A 176 -9.64 21.17 3.10
C ILE A 176 -8.73 22.22 3.73
N PHE A 177 -9.07 23.50 3.59
CA PHE A 177 -8.32 24.59 4.21
C PHE A 177 -8.27 24.48 5.72
N SER A 178 -9.18 23.75 6.35
CA SER A 178 -9.17 23.42 7.77
C SER A 178 -7.94 22.61 8.20
N PHE A 179 -7.21 22.01 7.28
CA PHE A 179 -5.96 21.30 7.59
C PHE A 179 -4.72 22.19 7.59
N LEU A 180 -4.75 23.36 6.95
CA LEU A 180 -3.60 24.28 6.90
C LEU A 180 -3.10 24.71 8.29
N PRO A 181 -3.98 24.98 9.29
CA PRO A 181 -3.55 25.26 10.65
C PRO A 181 -2.68 24.16 11.26
N TYR A 182 -3.02 22.89 11.03
CA TYR A 182 -2.27 21.73 11.54
C TYR A 182 -0.93 21.57 10.84
N ILE A 183 -0.90 21.74 9.51
CA ILE A 183 0.36 21.74 8.74
C ILE A 183 1.32 22.79 9.32
N LYS A 184 0.80 23.95 9.74
CA LYS A 184 1.60 25.03 10.31
C LYS A 184 1.95 24.79 11.78
N LYS A 185 0.99 24.39 12.62
CA LYS A 185 1.15 24.11 14.07
C LYS A 185 2.24 23.06 14.31
N TYR A 186 2.21 21.99 13.52
CA TYR A 186 3.15 20.87 13.64
C TYR A 186 4.37 21.00 12.70
N GLU A 187 4.60 22.18 12.13
CA GLU A 187 5.76 22.48 11.28
C GLU A 187 5.97 21.51 10.10
N LEU A 188 4.89 20.84 9.64
CA LEU A 188 4.96 19.92 8.52
C LEU A 188 5.40 20.61 7.22
N ASP A 189 5.10 21.90 7.06
CA ASP A 189 5.61 22.71 5.95
C ASP A 189 7.14 22.83 5.97
N LYS A 190 7.76 22.90 7.14
CA LYS A 190 9.21 22.93 7.30
C LYS A 190 9.80 21.54 7.02
N LEU A 191 9.19 20.46 7.57
CA LEU A 191 9.61 19.10 7.32
C LEU A 191 9.57 18.76 5.81
N ILE A 192 8.51 19.12 5.10
CA ILE A 192 8.40 18.91 3.66
C ILE A 192 9.52 19.66 2.92
N LYS A 193 9.79 20.92 3.28
CA LYS A 193 10.85 21.71 2.64
C LYS A 193 12.25 21.16 2.88
N SER A 194 12.52 20.61 4.05
CA SER A 194 13.82 20.01 4.39
C SER A 194 14.00 18.57 3.89
N SER A 195 12.90 17.90 3.48
CA SER A 195 12.96 16.52 2.99
C SER A 195 13.72 16.40 1.66
N ASP A 196 14.10 15.17 1.30
CA ASP A 196 14.77 14.86 0.02
C ASP A 196 13.78 14.64 -1.14
N TYR A 197 12.49 14.91 -0.93
CA TYR A 197 11.50 14.77 -2.00
C TYR A 197 11.84 15.63 -3.22
N PRO A 198 11.59 15.12 -4.43
CA PRO A 198 11.98 15.81 -5.65
C PRO A 198 11.20 17.11 -5.86
N GLU A 199 11.83 18.07 -6.50
CA GLU A 199 11.19 19.29 -6.97
C GLU A 199 11.50 19.54 -8.45
N THR A 200 10.80 20.46 -9.06
CA THR A 200 11.03 20.91 -10.43
C THR A 200 11.27 22.42 -10.43
N LYS A 201 11.81 22.95 -11.55
CA LYS A 201 11.96 24.40 -11.71
C LYS A 201 10.63 25.17 -11.63
N GLN A 202 9.51 24.49 -11.88
CA GLN A 202 8.17 25.11 -11.93
C GLN A 202 7.40 24.89 -10.62
N ILE A 203 7.52 23.72 -10.01
CA ILE A 203 6.77 23.35 -8.81
C ILE A 203 7.79 22.93 -7.75
N ASN A 204 7.81 23.70 -6.67
CA ASN A 204 8.70 23.41 -5.53
C ASN A 204 8.22 22.18 -4.75
N LYS A 205 9.06 21.72 -3.86
CA LYS A 205 8.85 20.55 -3.03
C LYS A 205 7.56 20.64 -2.18
N LEU A 206 7.36 21.76 -1.52
CA LEU A 206 6.17 21.98 -0.67
C LEU A 206 4.89 21.90 -1.49
N SER A 207 4.81 22.64 -2.60
CA SER A 207 3.62 22.65 -3.48
C SER A 207 3.37 21.27 -4.09
N SER A 208 4.43 20.50 -4.35
CA SER A 208 4.32 19.11 -4.84
C SER A 208 3.61 18.23 -3.81
N ILE A 209 4.08 18.19 -2.58
CA ILE A 209 3.50 17.35 -1.53
C ILE A 209 2.12 17.86 -1.11
N LEU A 210 1.91 19.18 -1.00
CA LEU A 210 0.59 19.74 -0.73
C LEU A 210 -0.44 19.39 -1.81
N SER A 211 -0.02 19.19 -3.07
CA SER A 211 -0.92 18.73 -4.14
C SER A 211 -1.43 17.30 -3.86
N PHE A 212 -0.56 16.39 -3.40
CA PHE A 212 -0.98 15.04 -3.01
C PHE A 212 -1.88 15.07 -1.76
N ILE A 213 -1.53 15.91 -0.76
CA ILE A 213 -2.37 16.10 0.42
C ILE A 213 -3.76 16.61 0.02
N ALA A 214 -3.85 17.62 -0.86
CA ALA A 214 -5.11 18.17 -1.31
C ALA A 214 -6.03 17.11 -1.93
N LEU A 215 -5.48 16.28 -2.83
CA LEU A 215 -6.25 15.22 -3.48
C LEU A 215 -6.70 14.14 -2.50
N LYS A 216 -5.79 13.66 -1.66
CA LYS A 216 -6.11 12.63 -0.65
C LYS A 216 -7.12 13.15 0.38
N ALA A 217 -6.93 14.36 0.87
CA ALA A 217 -7.83 14.98 1.84
C ALA A 217 -9.24 15.26 1.29
N SER A 218 -9.35 15.46 -0.04
CA SER A 218 -10.63 15.66 -0.73
C SER A 218 -11.34 14.34 -1.10
N GLY A 219 -10.81 13.19 -0.71
CA GLY A 219 -11.41 11.88 -1.02
C GLY A 219 -11.33 11.50 -2.51
N ILE A 220 -10.42 12.09 -3.28
CA ILE A 220 -10.20 11.76 -4.69
C ILE A 220 -9.64 10.35 -4.81
N LYS A 221 -10.35 9.50 -5.55
CA LYS A 221 -10.06 8.06 -5.62
C LYS A 221 -8.84 7.73 -6.47
N ARG A 222 -8.65 8.44 -7.59
CA ARG A 222 -7.57 8.22 -8.55
C ARG A 222 -7.15 9.53 -9.18
N TYR A 223 -5.89 9.66 -9.52
CA TYR A 223 -5.39 10.81 -10.27
C TYR A 223 -5.97 10.88 -11.69
N SER A 224 -6.41 9.74 -12.25
CA SER A 224 -7.09 9.69 -13.55
C SER A 224 -8.48 10.32 -13.55
N ASP A 225 -9.05 10.59 -12.37
CA ASP A 225 -10.34 11.28 -12.23
C ASP A 225 -10.13 12.81 -12.28
N ASP A 226 -9.20 13.29 -13.12
CA ASP A 226 -8.75 14.67 -13.15
C ASP A 226 -9.83 15.67 -13.61
N ASP A 227 -10.85 15.24 -14.32
CA ASP A 227 -12.04 16.04 -14.65
C ASP A 227 -12.77 16.58 -13.41
N LEU A 228 -12.61 15.90 -12.27
CA LEU A 228 -13.27 16.27 -11.00
C LEU A 228 -12.49 17.35 -10.22
N TRP A 229 -11.21 17.54 -10.49
CA TRP A 229 -10.36 18.35 -9.63
C TRP A 229 -9.36 19.27 -10.35
N CYS A 230 -8.99 18.98 -11.59
CA CYS A 230 -7.88 19.67 -12.28
C CYS A 230 -8.11 21.16 -12.50
N MET A 231 -9.37 21.60 -12.51
CA MET A 231 -9.76 23.00 -12.69
C MET A 231 -10.22 23.68 -11.39
N ASP A 232 -10.21 22.96 -10.27
CA ASP A 232 -10.57 23.56 -8.97
C ASP A 232 -9.43 24.45 -8.45
N ARG A 233 -9.65 25.74 -8.50
CA ARG A 233 -8.68 26.76 -8.04
C ARG A 233 -8.45 26.72 -6.54
N GLY A 234 -9.41 26.24 -5.73
CA GLY A 234 -9.26 26.09 -4.30
C GLY A 234 -8.23 25.00 -3.95
N LEU A 235 -8.28 23.87 -4.64
CA LEU A 235 -7.25 22.83 -4.50
C LEU A 235 -5.86 23.35 -4.91
N GLY A 236 -5.79 24.12 -5.98
CA GLY A 236 -4.54 24.79 -6.39
C GLY A 236 -4.02 25.74 -5.31
N LEU A 237 -4.87 26.64 -4.82
CA LEU A 237 -4.51 27.61 -3.78
C LEU A 237 -4.02 26.92 -2.50
N PHE A 238 -4.67 25.83 -2.07
CA PHE A 238 -4.23 25.03 -0.93
C PHE A 238 -2.76 24.62 -1.08
N ALA A 239 -2.36 24.22 -2.28
CA ALA A 239 -0.98 23.82 -2.58
C ALA A 239 -0.04 25.01 -2.95
N GLY A 240 -0.51 26.25 -2.93
CA GLY A 240 0.25 27.41 -3.37
C GLY A 240 0.42 27.50 -4.89
N LEU A 241 -0.53 26.94 -5.64
CA LEU A 241 -0.57 26.90 -7.10
C LEU A 241 -1.88 27.53 -7.61
N ASN A 242 -1.95 27.88 -8.87
CA ASN A 242 -3.22 28.33 -9.48
C ASN A 242 -4.20 27.16 -9.62
N VAL A 243 -3.70 26.01 -10.07
CA VAL A 243 -4.41 24.73 -10.17
C VAL A 243 -3.44 23.61 -9.84
N LEU A 244 -3.96 22.44 -9.47
CA LEU A 244 -3.11 21.28 -9.20
C LEU A 244 -2.46 20.75 -10.49
N PRO A 245 -1.29 20.11 -10.38
CA PRO A 245 -0.65 19.43 -11.50
C PRO A 245 -1.56 18.30 -12.02
N LYS A 246 -1.56 18.09 -13.34
CA LYS A 246 -2.36 17.04 -13.98
C LYS A 246 -1.89 15.64 -13.60
N SER A 247 -2.76 14.64 -13.80
CA SER A 247 -2.53 13.21 -13.48
C SER A 247 -1.21 12.66 -13.99
N GLY A 248 -0.79 13.02 -15.22
CA GLY A 248 0.51 12.60 -15.78
C GLY A 248 1.72 13.11 -14.98
N TRP A 249 1.65 14.34 -14.46
CA TRP A 249 2.71 14.88 -13.60
C TRP A 249 2.75 14.16 -12.26
N LEU A 250 1.58 13.94 -11.63
CA LEU A 250 1.47 13.21 -10.33
C LEU A 250 2.03 11.80 -10.44
N SER A 251 1.65 11.07 -11.51
CA SER A 251 2.17 9.73 -11.78
C SER A 251 3.68 9.70 -12.02
N SER A 252 4.23 10.69 -12.75
CA SER A 252 5.67 10.77 -12.98
C SER A 252 6.44 11.22 -11.74
N TYR A 253 5.82 12.02 -10.86
CA TYR A 253 6.41 12.44 -9.60
C TYR A 253 6.69 11.25 -8.69
N SER A 254 5.69 10.41 -8.46
CA SER A 254 5.80 9.23 -7.59
C SER A 254 6.88 8.22 -8.04
N SER A 255 7.24 8.20 -9.35
CA SER A 255 8.33 7.36 -9.87
C SER A 255 9.73 7.84 -9.48
N ARG A 256 9.87 9.07 -9.02
CA ARG A 256 11.15 9.69 -8.63
C ARG A 256 11.40 9.68 -7.13
N VAL A 257 10.40 9.25 -6.36
CA VAL A 257 10.49 9.14 -4.90
C VAL A 257 11.07 7.78 -4.56
N THR A 258 12.11 7.73 -3.73
CA THR A 258 12.71 6.49 -3.26
C THR A 258 12.15 6.09 -1.90
N ARG A 259 12.38 4.83 -1.50
CA ARG A 259 12.02 4.34 -0.18
C ARG A 259 12.73 5.10 0.94
N GLU A 260 14.01 5.41 0.75
CA GLU A 260 14.83 6.16 1.70
C GLU A 260 14.22 7.54 1.97
N MET A 261 13.73 8.22 0.92
CA MET A 261 13.03 9.51 1.06
C MET A 261 11.76 9.37 1.90
N ASN A 262 10.96 8.32 1.65
CA ASN A 262 9.75 8.06 2.42
C ASN A 262 10.07 7.74 3.89
N THR A 263 11.05 6.87 4.14
CA THR A 263 11.46 6.49 5.49
C THR A 263 12.03 7.69 6.25
N ALA A 264 12.84 8.52 5.61
CA ALA A 264 13.38 9.75 6.21
C ALA A 264 12.24 10.74 6.54
N PHE A 265 11.24 10.85 5.69
CA PHE A 265 10.07 11.70 5.94
C PHE A 265 9.22 11.19 7.09
N LEU A 266 8.97 9.86 7.16
CA LEU A 266 8.28 9.24 8.30
C LEU A 266 9.03 9.46 9.61
N ARG A 267 10.38 9.39 9.62
CA ARG A 267 11.19 9.71 10.79
C ARG A 267 11.06 11.18 11.22
N GLY A 268 11.02 12.08 10.24
CA GLY A 268 10.75 13.50 10.53
C GLY A 268 9.38 13.70 11.17
N MET A 269 8.36 13.02 10.69
CA MET A 269 7.02 13.03 11.31
C MET A 269 7.06 12.42 12.72
N HIS A 270 7.72 11.28 12.90
CA HIS A 270 7.89 10.65 14.21
C HIS A 270 8.51 11.61 15.23
N THR A 271 9.56 12.33 14.85
CA THR A 271 10.18 13.35 15.70
C THR A 271 9.18 14.43 16.11
N ILE A 272 8.35 14.90 15.17
CA ILE A 272 7.30 15.88 15.45
C ILE A 272 6.26 15.31 16.40
N TRP A 273 5.78 14.08 16.17
CA TRP A 273 4.79 13.46 17.01
C TRP A 273 5.29 13.26 18.44
N LYS A 274 6.55 12.85 18.63
CA LYS A 274 7.19 12.78 19.95
C LYS A 274 7.26 14.13 20.62
N LYS A 275 7.75 15.16 19.92
CA LYS A 275 7.88 16.52 20.44
C LYS A 275 6.56 17.09 20.97
N HIS A 276 5.45 16.69 20.38
CA HIS A 276 4.10 17.18 20.74
C HIS A 276 3.30 16.20 21.61
N ASP A 277 3.93 15.20 22.21
CA ASP A 277 3.31 14.19 23.07
C ASP A 277 2.10 13.50 22.43
N LEU A 278 2.21 13.20 21.12
CA LEU A 278 1.17 12.55 20.35
C LEU A 278 1.34 11.03 20.31
N LEU A 279 2.47 10.50 20.78
CA LEU A 279 2.75 9.08 20.88
C LEU A 279 2.74 8.67 22.36
N SER A 280 1.99 7.62 22.68
CA SER A 280 1.93 6.99 23.99
C SER A 280 3.08 6.00 24.19
N ASP A 281 3.06 5.26 25.31
CA ASP A 281 4.02 4.19 25.57
C ASP A 281 3.74 2.88 24.78
N THR A 282 2.69 2.86 23.99
CA THR A 282 2.19 1.64 23.34
C THR A 282 2.02 1.86 21.83
N CYS A 283 2.47 0.90 21.05
CA CYS A 283 2.25 0.90 19.60
C CYS A 283 1.62 -0.43 19.15
N ASN A 284 0.59 -0.34 18.32
CA ASN A 284 -0.04 -1.46 17.65
C ASN A 284 0.58 -1.67 16.26
N LEU A 285 0.90 -2.92 15.91
CA LEU A 285 1.38 -3.29 14.59
C LEU A 285 0.40 -4.26 13.93
N ASP A 286 0.08 -4.03 12.67
CA ASP A 286 -0.69 -4.99 11.89
C ASP A 286 -0.33 -4.92 10.40
N PHE A 287 -0.62 -6.03 9.69
CA PHE A 287 -0.41 -6.13 8.25
C PHE A 287 -1.68 -5.80 7.48
N THR A 288 -1.48 -5.20 6.32
CA THR A 288 -2.54 -5.05 5.33
C THR A 288 -2.07 -5.50 3.96
N THR A 289 -3.00 -6.06 3.19
CA THR A 289 -2.75 -6.51 1.83
C THR A 289 -3.24 -5.47 0.84
N ILE A 290 -2.33 -4.95 0.01
CA ILE A 290 -2.63 -4.01 -1.07
C ILE A 290 -2.71 -4.81 -2.37
N PRO A 291 -3.92 -5.16 -2.87
CA PRO A 291 -4.07 -6.00 -4.04
C PRO A 291 -3.64 -5.28 -5.32
N TYR A 292 -3.00 -6.01 -6.21
CA TYR A 292 -2.66 -5.57 -7.54
C TYR A 292 -3.57 -6.25 -8.58
N TRP A 293 -4.10 -5.47 -9.51
CA TRP A 293 -5.09 -5.92 -10.49
C TRP A 293 -4.54 -6.04 -11.91
N GLY A 294 -3.26 -5.74 -12.10
CA GLY A 294 -2.58 -5.87 -13.38
C GLY A 294 -2.01 -7.28 -13.58
N GLU A 295 -1.48 -7.51 -14.78
CA GLU A 295 -0.69 -8.69 -15.09
C GLU A 295 0.74 -8.47 -14.56
N GLY A 296 1.16 -9.25 -13.59
CA GLY A 296 2.52 -9.16 -13.03
C GLY A 296 2.84 -10.37 -12.16
N GLU A 297 3.86 -11.13 -12.56
CA GLU A 297 4.30 -12.34 -11.86
C GLU A 297 5.25 -12.05 -10.69
N HIS A 298 5.52 -10.77 -10.38
CA HIS A 298 6.60 -10.38 -9.46
C HIS A 298 6.16 -10.15 -8.02
N LEU A 299 4.85 -10.22 -7.74
CA LEU A 299 4.32 -9.98 -6.40
C LEU A 299 3.95 -11.30 -5.71
N GLU A 300 4.18 -11.35 -4.40
CA GLU A 300 3.76 -12.49 -3.58
C GLU A 300 2.23 -12.58 -3.50
N ASN A 301 1.72 -13.81 -3.32
CA ASN A 301 0.30 -14.03 -3.08
C ASN A 301 -0.01 -13.89 -1.61
N ASN A 302 -0.63 -12.78 -1.22
CA ASN A 302 -1.04 -12.52 0.15
C ASN A 302 -2.54 -12.75 0.36
N TRP A 303 -2.89 -13.21 1.55
CA TRP A 303 -4.29 -13.40 1.94
C TRP A 303 -5.00 -12.06 2.12
N SER A 304 -6.07 -11.84 1.38
CA SER A 304 -6.94 -10.69 1.56
C SER A 304 -8.16 -11.09 2.38
N GLY A 305 -8.22 -10.67 3.64
CA GLY A 305 -9.36 -10.95 4.54
C GLY A 305 -10.69 -10.43 4.01
N LYS A 306 -10.71 -9.25 3.40
CA LYS A 306 -11.90 -8.65 2.79
C LYS A 306 -12.46 -9.45 1.60
N ARG A 307 -11.60 -10.23 0.92
CA ARG A 307 -11.97 -11.01 -0.28
C ARG A 307 -11.97 -12.51 -0.04
N ASN A 308 -11.51 -12.93 1.13
CA ASN A 308 -11.41 -14.33 1.54
C ASN A 308 -10.65 -15.21 0.52
N LYS A 309 -9.60 -14.66 -0.09
CA LYS A 309 -8.72 -15.37 -1.03
C LYS A 309 -7.30 -14.80 -1.05
N ALA A 310 -6.34 -15.60 -1.47
CA ALA A 310 -4.98 -15.15 -1.78
C ALA A 310 -4.96 -14.44 -3.14
N LEU A 311 -4.28 -13.31 -3.21
CA LEU A 311 -4.16 -12.46 -4.39
C LEU A 311 -2.73 -11.99 -4.55
N SER A 312 -2.31 -11.80 -5.80
CA SER A 312 -1.07 -11.08 -6.12
C SER A 312 -1.16 -9.66 -5.53
N SER A 313 -0.24 -9.32 -4.63
CA SER A 313 -0.38 -8.13 -3.80
C SER A 313 0.91 -7.76 -3.08
N MET A 314 0.99 -6.53 -2.64
CA MET A 314 2.01 -6.07 -1.71
C MET A 314 1.51 -6.26 -0.29
N LEU A 315 2.35 -6.79 0.58
CA LEU A 315 2.09 -6.83 2.01
C LEU A 315 2.68 -5.56 2.63
N ALA A 316 1.81 -4.78 3.24
CA ALA A 316 2.21 -3.59 3.97
C ALA A 316 2.04 -3.79 5.47
N VAL A 317 2.88 -3.13 6.25
CA VAL A 317 2.74 -3.01 7.71
C VAL A 317 2.44 -1.58 8.08
N LEU A 318 1.63 -1.39 9.10
CA LEU A 318 1.37 -0.11 9.74
C LEU A 318 1.66 -0.22 11.24
N ALA A 319 2.20 0.86 11.81
CA ALA A 319 2.38 1.04 13.25
C ALA A 319 1.55 2.23 13.71
N GLN A 320 0.65 2.01 14.67
CA GLN A 320 -0.32 3.01 15.14
C GLN A 320 -0.24 3.17 16.65
N ASP A 321 -0.22 4.41 17.09
CA ASP A 321 -0.49 4.76 18.49
C ASP A 321 -1.98 4.57 18.82
N PRO A 322 -2.34 3.73 19.81
CA PRO A 322 -3.74 3.44 20.12
C PRO A 322 -4.48 4.58 20.83
N ASP A 323 -3.80 5.58 21.39
CA ASP A 323 -4.40 6.66 22.14
C ASP A 323 -4.72 7.87 21.26
N SER A 324 -3.78 8.26 20.41
CA SER A 324 -3.96 9.36 19.45
C SER A 324 -4.58 8.92 18.12
N GLY A 325 -4.44 7.66 17.76
CA GLY A 325 -4.79 7.16 16.43
C GLY A 325 -3.77 7.50 15.35
N ILE A 326 -2.67 8.16 15.70
CA ILE A 326 -1.59 8.51 14.76
C ILE A 326 -0.94 7.24 14.21
N ILE A 327 -0.75 7.17 12.90
CA ILE A 327 0.10 6.17 12.27
C ILE A 327 1.52 6.72 12.25
N ASP A 328 2.41 6.03 12.94
CA ASP A 328 3.79 6.45 13.13
C ASP A 328 4.74 5.90 12.06
N TYR A 329 4.45 4.70 11.55
CA TYR A 329 5.28 4.00 10.58
C TYR A 329 4.44 3.22 9.58
N GLY A 330 4.95 3.07 8.36
CA GLY A 330 4.38 2.21 7.34
C GLY A 330 5.42 1.78 6.32
N ASP A 331 5.27 0.55 5.83
CA ASP A 331 6.14 -0.07 4.84
C ASP A 331 5.33 -0.98 3.92
N THR A 332 5.54 -0.87 2.60
CA THR A 332 4.85 -1.68 1.59
C THR A 332 5.72 -2.80 1.02
N ASN A 333 6.94 -2.96 1.50
CA ASN A 333 7.89 -3.94 0.97
C ASN A 333 8.13 -5.12 1.91
N VAL A 334 7.11 -5.55 2.61
CA VAL A 334 7.21 -6.72 3.49
C VAL A 334 7.10 -8.00 2.65
N LEU A 335 8.10 -8.86 2.73
CA LEU A 335 8.08 -10.20 2.13
C LEU A 335 7.68 -11.24 3.18
N HIS A 336 7.05 -12.35 2.75
CA HIS A 336 6.62 -13.43 3.66
C HIS A 336 7.75 -13.91 4.59
N LYS A 337 8.97 -14.03 4.06
CA LYS A 337 10.14 -14.45 4.83
C LYS A 337 10.53 -13.47 5.95
N ASN A 338 10.10 -12.21 5.83
CA ASN A 338 10.47 -11.12 6.75
C ASN A 338 9.33 -10.70 7.68
N GLU A 339 8.12 -11.31 7.59
CA GLU A 339 6.97 -10.93 8.41
C GLU A 339 7.29 -10.84 9.92
N SER A 340 8.11 -11.76 10.43
CA SER A 340 8.45 -11.80 11.85
C SER A 340 9.58 -10.83 12.25
N THR A 341 10.35 -10.29 11.31
CA THR A 341 11.43 -9.33 11.59
C THR A 341 10.95 -7.89 11.65
N VAL A 342 9.77 -7.61 11.13
CA VAL A 342 9.19 -6.26 11.06
C VAL A 342 9.09 -5.58 12.43
N VAL A 343 8.88 -6.34 13.50
CA VAL A 343 8.85 -5.78 14.87
C VAL A 343 10.21 -5.19 15.27
N LEU A 344 11.31 -5.80 14.83
CA LEU A 344 12.66 -5.31 15.08
C LEU A 344 12.97 -4.12 14.16
N GLU A 345 12.54 -4.16 12.89
CA GLU A 345 12.69 -3.06 11.94
C GLU A 345 11.96 -1.78 12.43
N TYR A 346 10.75 -1.96 13.00
CA TYR A 346 10.05 -0.84 13.61
C TYR A 346 10.78 -0.30 14.86
N LEU A 347 11.34 -1.18 15.68
CA LEU A 347 12.10 -0.75 16.85
C LEU A 347 13.37 0.02 16.45
N ASP A 348 14.06 -0.42 15.40
CA ASP A 348 15.21 0.30 14.84
C ASP A 348 14.80 1.66 14.27
N PHE A 349 13.66 1.73 13.57
CA PHE A 349 13.09 3.00 13.11
C PHE A 349 12.82 3.95 14.28
N TYR A 350 12.18 3.46 15.35
CA TYR A 350 11.84 4.25 16.54
C TYR A 350 13.09 4.79 17.26
N ARG A 351 14.14 3.98 17.38
CA ARG A 351 15.38 4.30 18.11
C ARG A 351 16.31 5.28 17.39
N GLN A 352 16.22 5.39 16.08
CA GLN A 352 17.03 6.33 15.30
C GLN A 352 16.67 7.80 15.54
N THR A 353 15.61 8.06 16.29
CA THR A 353 15.19 9.40 16.68
C THR A 353 15.76 9.75 18.06
N PRO A 354 16.36 10.92 18.25
CA PRO A 354 16.92 11.32 19.55
C PRO A 354 15.94 11.21 20.70
N GLU A 355 16.41 10.78 21.86
CA GLU A 355 15.60 10.57 23.07
C GLU A 355 15.37 11.88 23.85
N GLU A 356 14.68 12.86 23.28
CA GLU A 356 14.43 14.13 23.97
C GLU A 356 13.05 14.20 24.68
N THR A 357 12.30 13.08 24.74
CA THR A 357 10.92 13.11 25.26
C THR A 357 10.69 12.13 26.40
N ASN A 358 9.78 12.52 27.31
CA ASN A 358 9.41 11.73 28.49
C ASN A 358 8.64 10.43 28.15
N ASN A 359 8.03 10.34 26.97
CA ASN A 359 7.26 9.16 26.53
C ASN A 359 8.13 8.24 25.70
N LYS A 360 8.63 7.19 26.36
CA LYS A 360 9.37 6.09 25.69
C LYS A 360 8.42 4.97 25.33
N LEU A 361 8.62 4.37 24.15
CA LEU A 361 7.93 3.15 23.75
C LEU A 361 8.22 2.04 24.77
N ARG A 362 7.15 1.49 25.35
CA ARG A 362 7.22 0.44 26.33
C ARG A 362 6.58 -0.86 25.85
N TYR A 363 5.49 -0.75 25.08
CA TYR A 363 4.71 -1.90 24.64
C TYR A 363 4.55 -1.93 23.12
N LEU A 364 4.78 -3.13 22.56
CA LEU A 364 4.37 -3.48 21.19
C LEU A 364 3.22 -4.48 21.26
N VAL A 365 2.14 -4.22 20.54
CA VAL A 365 0.96 -5.09 20.46
C VAL A 365 0.73 -5.50 19.00
N PHE A 366 0.72 -6.81 18.73
CA PHE A 366 0.65 -7.31 17.36
C PHE A 366 0.02 -8.70 17.25
N ASP A 367 -0.30 -9.12 16.04
CA ASP A 367 -0.91 -10.42 15.75
C ASP A 367 0.15 -11.54 15.64
N SER A 368 -0.32 -12.77 15.59
CA SER A 368 0.48 -14.00 15.52
C SER A 368 1.40 -14.09 14.28
N LYS A 369 1.16 -13.34 13.22
CA LYS A 369 2.02 -13.29 12.03
C LYS A 369 3.43 -12.77 12.35
N PHE A 370 3.51 -11.80 13.26
CA PHE A 370 4.78 -11.24 13.74
C PHE A 370 5.50 -12.14 14.76
N THR A 371 4.84 -13.20 15.26
CA THR A 371 5.35 -13.96 16.39
C THR A 371 6.44 -14.95 15.95
N ASN A 372 7.68 -14.61 16.31
CA ASN A 372 8.84 -15.47 16.29
C ASN A 372 9.48 -15.38 17.68
N TYR A 373 9.69 -16.51 18.35
CA TYR A 373 10.12 -16.51 19.76
C TYR A 373 11.53 -15.96 19.96
N GLU A 374 12.43 -16.16 19.00
CA GLU A 374 13.78 -15.58 19.04
C GLU A 374 13.73 -14.04 18.92
N ASN A 375 12.87 -13.51 18.05
CA ASN A 375 12.67 -12.07 17.94
C ASN A 375 11.98 -11.49 19.18
N LEU A 376 11.06 -12.24 19.81
CA LEU A 376 10.47 -11.85 21.09
C LEU A 376 11.50 -11.82 22.23
N ALA A 377 12.47 -12.74 22.22
CA ALA A 377 13.56 -12.72 23.18
C ALA A 377 14.45 -11.47 23.01
N LYS A 378 14.74 -11.07 21.77
CA LYS A 378 15.46 -9.82 21.48
C LYS A 378 14.70 -8.58 21.96
N LEU A 379 13.37 -8.51 21.74
CA LEU A 379 12.55 -7.41 22.27
C LEU A 379 12.63 -7.34 23.81
N ASP A 380 12.59 -8.48 24.47
CA ASP A 380 12.70 -8.58 25.93
C ASP A 380 14.07 -8.13 26.43
N ASP A 381 15.16 -8.57 25.77
CA ASP A 381 16.53 -8.13 26.06
C ASP A 381 16.71 -6.61 25.89
N ASP A 382 15.97 -6.03 24.95
CA ASP A 382 15.91 -4.58 24.67
C ASP A 382 14.98 -3.81 25.63
N GLY A 383 14.38 -4.49 26.62
CA GLY A 383 13.48 -3.89 27.60
C GLY A 383 12.09 -3.56 27.07
N ILE A 384 11.75 -3.96 25.85
CA ILE A 384 10.44 -3.75 25.24
C ILE A 384 9.47 -4.83 25.71
N LYS A 385 8.33 -4.42 26.23
CA LYS A 385 7.22 -5.31 26.56
C LYS A 385 6.39 -5.58 25.30
N PHE A 386 5.93 -6.82 25.13
CA PHE A 386 5.05 -7.16 24.03
C PHE A 386 3.77 -7.84 24.52
N VAL A 387 2.72 -7.70 23.72
CA VAL A 387 1.46 -8.43 23.89
C VAL A 387 1.04 -8.96 22.52
N THR A 388 1.03 -10.28 22.38
CA THR A 388 0.71 -10.93 21.10
C THR A 388 -0.07 -12.23 21.31
N ILE A 389 -0.50 -12.85 20.21
CA ILE A 389 -1.19 -14.14 20.22
C ILE A 389 -0.23 -15.28 19.87
N ARG A 390 -0.26 -16.30 20.68
CA ARG A 390 0.39 -17.59 20.39
C ARG A 390 -0.51 -18.43 19.49
N ARG A 391 0.09 -19.05 18.47
CA ARG A 391 -0.60 -20.07 17.66
C ARG A 391 -0.89 -21.30 18.53
N ARG A 392 -2.11 -21.84 18.43
CA ARG A 392 -2.58 -22.98 19.20
C ARG A 392 -2.42 -24.27 18.42
N GLY A 393 -1.70 -25.23 18.99
CA GLY A 393 -1.68 -26.60 18.52
C GLY A 393 -2.79 -27.44 19.19
N LYS A 394 -3.04 -28.65 18.66
CA LYS A 394 -4.06 -29.58 19.18
C LYS A 394 -3.83 -29.91 20.66
N ASN A 395 -2.61 -30.28 21.04
CA ASN A 395 -2.24 -30.63 22.40
C ASN A 395 -2.46 -29.49 23.42
N VAL A 396 -2.27 -28.23 22.98
CA VAL A 396 -2.51 -27.07 23.86
C VAL A 396 -4.00 -26.90 24.11
N VAL A 397 -4.86 -27.14 23.13
CA VAL A 397 -6.32 -27.07 23.30
C VAL A 397 -6.80 -28.18 24.23
N GLU A 398 -6.28 -29.39 24.10
CA GLU A 398 -6.61 -30.52 24.99
C GLU A 398 -6.22 -30.21 26.45
N LYS A 399 -5.00 -29.70 26.69
CA LYS A 399 -4.56 -29.24 28.01
C LYS A 399 -5.48 -28.17 28.59
N ILE A 400 -5.93 -27.21 27.78
CA ILE A 400 -6.83 -26.14 28.24
C ILE A 400 -8.19 -26.70 28.67
N ASN A 401 -8.71 -27.69 27.97
CA ASN A 401 -9.97 -28.32 28.31
C ASN A 401 -9.93 -29.12 29.62
N SER A 402 -8.73 -29.52 30.09
CA SER A 402 -8.53 -30.21 31.36
C SER A 402 -8.34 -29.28 32.56
N ILE A 403 -8.29 -27.95 32.36
CA ILE A 403 -8.15 -26.98 33.43
C ILE A 403 -9.46 -26.91 34.25
N ASP A 404 -9.34 -27.06 35.60
CA ASP A 404 -10.48 -26.99 36.51
C ASP A 404 -11.24 -25.67 36.39
N LYS A 405 -12.57 -25.76 36.39
CA LYS A 405 -13.45 -24.59 36.26
C LYS A 405 -13.23 -23.51 37.33
N ASN A 406 -12.78 -23.93 38.53
CA ASN A 406 -12.52 -23.03 39.65
C ASN A 406 -11.26 -22.17 39.48
N GLN A 407 -10.36 -22.52 38.58
CA GLN A 407 -9.13 -21.78 38.32
C GLN A 407 -9.32 -20.61 37.33
N TRP A 408 -10.50 -20.54 36.75
CA TRP A 408 -10.82 -19.49 35.80
C TRP A 408 -11.36 -18.22 36.47
N THR A 409 -10.75 -17.09 36.14
CA THR A 409 -11.23 -15.77 36.57
C THR A 409 -12.15 -15.18 35.52
N THR A 410 -13.24 -14.57 35.96
CA THR A 410 -14.18 -13.89 35.09
C THR A 410 -13.88 -12.40 35.01
N ILE A 411 -13.66 -11.86 33.82
CA ILE A 411 -13.42 -10.41 33.62
C ILE A 411 -14.42 -9.82 32.61
N ARG A 412 -14.70 -8.53 32.77
CA ARG A 412 -15.48 -7.74 31.81
C ARG A 412 -14.56 -6.94 30.91
N VAL A 413 -14.69 -7.11 29.61
CA VAL A 413 -13.97 -6.33 28.58
C VAL A 413 -14.95 -5.57 27.71
N GLU A 414 -14.54 -4.41 27.24
CA GLU A 414 -15.29 -3.64 26.26
C GLU A 414 -15.14 -4.30 24.90
N SER A 415 -16.27 -4.52 24.24
CA SER A 415 -16.36 -4.99 22.86
C SER A 415 -16.65 -3.78 21.95
N SER A 416 -16.37 -3.91 20.67
CA SER A 416 -16.71 -2.86 19.69
C SER A 416 -18.17 -2.41 19.84
N GLY A 417 -18.39 -1.09 19.97
CA GLY A 417 -19.74 -0.50 20.05
C GLY A 417 -20.34 -0.43 21.46
N LEU A 418 -19.53 -0.16 22.49
CA LEU A 418 -20.00 0.02 23.90
C LEU A 418 -20.60 -1.23 24.57
N LYS A 419 -20.64 -2.37 23.90
CA LYS A 419 -21.10 -3.62 24.51
C LYS A 419 -20.01 -4.21 25.39
N LYS A 420 -20.32 -4.41 26.66
CA LYS A 420 -19.44 -5.12 27.61
C LYS A 420 -19.65 -6.62 27.43
N ARG A 421 -18.55 -7.36 27.23
CA ARG A 421 -18.57 -8.81 27.15
C ARG A 421 -17.87 -9.41 28.37
N THR A 422 -18.47 -10.44 28.93
CA THR A 422 -17.87 -11.23 30.02
C THR A 422 -17.10 -12.39 29.40
N ILE A 423 -15.85 -12.54 29.77
CA ILE A 423 -14.95 -13.61 29.31
C ILE A 423 -14.32 -14.30 30.51
N LYS A 424 -13.92 -15.56 30.34
CA LYS A 424 -13.15 -16.32 31.30
C LYS A 424 -11.70 -16.33 30.90
N VAL A 425 -10.82 -16.11 31.86
CA VAL A 425 -9.38 -16.01 31.65
C VAL A 425 -8.63 -16.90 32.67
N PHE A 426 -7.53 -17.48 32.24
CA PHE A 426 -6.62 -18.26 33.05
C PHE A 426 -5.19 -17.77 32.78
N ASP A 427 -4.40 -17.59 33.84
CA ASP A 427 -3.06 -16.99 33.77
C ASP A 427 -2.03 -18.03 34.19
N GLU A 428 -1.06 -18.31 33.33
CA GLU A 428 0.01 -19.26 33.60
C GLU A 428 1.37 -18.77 33.11
N LYS A 429 2.42 -19.32 33.66
CA LYS A 429 3.79 -19.16 33.15
C LYS A 429 4.13 -20.36 32.28
N ILE A 430 4.77 -20.11 31.15
CA ILE A 430 5.16 -21.14 30.20
C ILE A 430 6.61 -20.92 29.73
N LYS A 431 7.25 -22.01 29.31
CA LYS A 431 8.54 -21.95 28.59
C LYS A 431 8.30 -22.34 27.13
N LEU A 432 8.79 -21.54 26.21
CA LEU A 432 8.63 -21.75 24.77
C LEU A 432 10.00 -21.94 24.13
N ARG A 433 10.12 -22.96 23.29
CA ARG A 433 11.34 -23.20 22.52
C ARG A 433 11.66 -22.00 21.63
N GLY A 434 12.90 -21.49 21.69
CA GLY A 434 13.35 -20.31 20.95
C GLY A 434 13.15 -18.99 21.72
N TYR A 435 12.50 -18.99 22.89
CA TYR A 435 12.46 -17.84 23.78
C TYR A 435 13.47 -18.04 24.90
N SER A 436 14.70 -17.62 24.67
CA SER A 436 15.84 -17.84 25.57
C SER A 436 16.64 -16.54 25.71
N ASP A 437 17.44 -16.45 26.76
CA ASP A 437 18.45 -15.38 26.91
C ASP A 437 19.63 -15.60 25.95
N LYS A 438 20.62 -14.70 26.03
CA LYS A 438 21.83 -14.74 25.18
C LYS A 438 22.67 -15.99 25.42
N ASP A 439 22.57 -16.63 26.61
CA ASP A 439 23.30 -17.82 27.01
C ASP A 439 22.53 -19.11 26.64
N GLY A 440 21.37 -18.99 25.99
CA GLY A 440 20.53 -20.10 25.59
C GLY A 440 19.61 -20.64 26.68
N THR A 441 19.58 -20.02 27.89
CA THR A 441 18.71 -20.42 28.97
C THR A 441 17.26 -20.05 28.69
N PRO A 442 16.29 -21.01 28.72
CA PRO A 442 14.89 -20.72 28.43
C PRO A 442 14.28 -19.75 29.44
N LYS A 443 13.80 -18.61 28.96
CA LYS A 443 13.07 -17.61 29.73
C LYS A 443 11.62 -18.03 29.97
N GLU A 444 11.04 -17.60 31.08
CA GLU A 444 9.61 -17.73 31.34
C GLU A 444 8.82 -16.65 30.62
N MET A 445 7.72 -17.06 30.01
CA MET A 445 6.75 -16.18 29.37
C MET A 445 5.40 -16.34 30.06
N ARG A 446 4.68 -15.26 30.23
CA ARG A 446 3.32 -15.26 30.76
C ARG A 446 2.32 -15.53 29.64
N GLN A 447 1.41 -16.48 29.85
CA GLN A 447 0.33 -16.81 28.92
C GLN A 447 -1.02 -16.59 29.61
N ILE A 448 -1.90 -15.85 28.93
CA ILE A 448 -3.28 -15.63 29.36
C ILE A 448 -4.20 -16.31 28.36
N ILE A 449 -4.89 -17.33 28.85
CA ILE A 449 -5.85 -18.11 28.07
C ILE A 449 -7.23 -17.48 28.21
N ILE A 450 -7.90 -17.25 27.08
CA ILE A 450 -9.21 -16.60 27.04
C ILE A 450 -10.23 -17.54 26.42
N THR A 451 -11.37 -17.72 27.11
CA THR A 451 -12.54 -18.46 26.65
C THR A 451 -13.81 -17.62 26.82
N GLY A 452 -14.91 -18.03 26.20
CA GLY A 452 -16.17 -17.27 26.27
C GLY A 452 -16.19 -15.99 25.44
N HIS A 453 -15.18 -15.79 24.58
CA HIS A 453 -15.08 -14.61 23.70
C HIS A 453 -15.87 -14.74 22.36
N GLY A 454 -16.75 -15.78 22.28
CA GLY A 454 -17.62 -16.01 21.11
C GLY A 454 -17.02 -16.86 20.01
N LYS A 455 -15.78 -17.35 20.17
CA LYS A 455 -15.17 -18.35 19.28
C LYS A 455 -15.08 -19.70 20.01
N LEU A 456 -15.24 -20.80 19.27
CA LEU A 456 -15.18 -22.17 19.82
C LEU A 456 -13.81 -22.51 20.45
N LYS A 457 -12.73 -21.99 19.85
CA LYS A 457 -11.37 -22.28 20.31
C LYS A 457 -10.85 -21.15 21.21
N PRO A 458 -10.09 -21.47 22.29
CA PRO A 458 -9.52 -20.46 23.18
C PRO A 458 -8.53 -19.54 22.46
N ALA A 459 -8.37 -18.30 22.90
CA ALA A 459 -7.30 -17.41 22.47
C ALA A 459 -6.16 -17.44 23.50
N LEU A 460 -4.90 -17.39 23.04
CA LEU A 460 -3.71 -17.48 23.88
C LEU A 460 -2.90 -16.19 23.73
N ILE A 461 -3.10 -15.24 24.63
CA ILE A 461 -2.27 -14.05 24.70
C ILE A 461 -0.97 -14.39 25.41
N ILE A 462 0.16 -13.98 24.86
CA ILE A 462 1.47 -14.09 25.50
C ILE A 462 2.12 -12.72 25.68
N THR A 463 2.87 -12.58 26.77
CA THR A 463 3.57 -11.33 27.11
C THR A 463 4.79 -11.65 27.99
N ASN A 464 5.81 -10.78 27.93
CA ASN A 464 6.95 -10.78 28.86
C ASN A 464 6.73 -9.86 30.07
N ASP A 465 5.54 -9.24 30.20
CA ASP A 465 5.21 -8.43 31.38
C ASP A 465 4.51 -9.28 32.44
N HIS A 466 5.27 -9.63 33.48
CA HIS A 466 4.79 -10.41 34.64
C HIS A 466 4.12 -9.56 35.72
N GLN A 467 4.27 -8.23 35.66
CA GLN A 467 3.81 -7.32 36.72
C GLN A 467 2.43 -6.70 36.43
N ILE A 468 2.10 -6.50 35.17
CA ILE A 468 0.82 -5.88 34.80
C ILE A 468 -0.36 -6.79 35.16
N LYS A 469 -1.47 -6.22 35.66
CA LYS A 469 -2.70 -6.98 35.93
C LYS A 469 -3.24 -7.64 34.68
N MET A 470 -3.73 -8.89 34.82
CA MET A 470 -4.24 -9.74 33.74
C MET A 470 -5.31 -9.03 32.89
N ASP A 471 -6.26 -8.32 33.52
CA ASP A 471 -7.30 -7.58 32.83
C ASP A 471 -6.72 -6.46 31.95
N LYS A 472 -5.65 -5.79 32.39
CA LYS A 472 -4.97 -4.76 31.61
C LYS A 472 -4.25 -5.33 30.38
N VAL A 473 -3.63 -6.53 30.49
CA VAL A 473 -3.03 -7.20 29.32
C VAL A 473 -4.10 -7.51 28.28
N VAL A 474 -5.21 -8.09 28.71
CA VAL A 474 -6.34 -8.41 27.83
C VAL A 474 -6.89 -7.14 27.16
N ARG A 475 -7.06 -6.04 27.92
CA ARG A 475 -7.51 -4.76 27.38
C ARG A 475 -6.52 -4.17 26.37
N LYS A 476 -5.20 -4.23 26.65
CA LYS A 476 -4.16 -3.80 25.68
C LYS A 476 -4.28 -4.59 24.39
N TYR A 477 -4.41 -5.91 24.47
CA TYR A 477 -4.60 -6.73 23.25
C TYR A 477 -5.92 -6.44 22.54
N CYS A 478 -7.00 -6.26 23.27
CA CYS A 478 -8.29 -5.90 22.67
C CYS A 478 -8.23 -4.57 21.91
N ARG A 479 -7.41 -3.61 22.34
CA ARG A 479 -7.22 -2.33 21.64
C ARG A 479 -6.46 -2.46 20.32
N ARG A 480 -5.85 -3.60 20.01
CA ARG A 480 -5.25 -3.88 18.70
C ARG A 480 -6.27 -3.75 17.55
N TRP A 481 -7.57 -4.00 17.80
CA TRP A 481 -8.59 -3.78 16.78
C TRP A 481 -8.63 -2.33 16.24
N LEU A 482 -8.08 -1.35 16.97
CA LEU A 482 -8.02 0.04 16.51
C LEU A 482 -7.16 0.18 15.25
N ILE A 483 -6.06 -0.56 15.15
CA ILE A 483 -5.26 -0.56 13.92
C ILE A 483 -5.98 -1.29 12.79
N GLU A 484 -6.75 -2.36 13.05
CA GLU A 484 -7.57 -3.01 12.03
C GLU A 484 -8.63 -2.05 11.47
N LYS A 485 -9.28 -1.25 12.35
CA LYS A 485 -10.20 -0.19 11.94
C LYS A 485 -9.49 0.86 11.10
N CYS A 486 -8.34 1.32 11.54
CA CYS A 486 -7.52 2.28 10.83
C CYS A 486 -7.12 1.77 9.44
N ILE A 487 -6.68 0.51 9.32
CA ILE A 487 -6.38 -0.15 8.05
C ILE A 487 -7.62 -0.15 7.13
N SER A 488 -8.81 -0.44 7.67
CA SER A 488 -10.04 -0.36 6.89
C SER A 488 -10.29 1.04 6.34
N GLU A 489 -10.04 2.08 7.13
CA GLU A 489 -10.13 3.48 6.69
C GLU A 489 -9.12 3.82 5.59
N GLN A 490 -7.87 3.32 5.68
CA GLN A 490 -6.86 3.47 4.63
C GLN A 490 -7.33 2.85 3.30
N ILE A 491 -8.01 1.71 3.38
CA ILE A 491 -8.49 1.00 2.21
C ILE A 491 -9.77 1.63 1.65
N ASP A 492 -10.74 1.94 2.49
CA ASP A 492 -12.09 2.34 2.05
C ASP A 492 -12.17 3.82 1.73
N PHE A 493 -11.61 4.68 2.55
CA PHE A 493 -11.66 6.13 2.37
C PHE A 493 -10.50 6.67 1.54
N PHE A 494 -9.25 6.29 1.85
CA PHE A 494 -8.07 6.75 1.10
C PHE A 494 -7.76 5.89 -0.13
N HIS A 495 -8.57 4.86 -0.38
CA HIS A 495 -8.49 4.01 -1.58
C HIS A 495 -7.13 3.35 -1.83
N LEU A 496 -6.41 2.99 -0.77
CA LEU A 496 -5.12 2.33 -0.85
C LEU A 496 -5.16 1.01 -1.66
N ASN A 497 -6.33 0.35 -1.73
CA ASN A 497 -6.55 -0.86 -2.53
C ASN A 497 -6.81 -0.61 -4.02
N ARG A 498 -6.79 0.64 -4.50
CA ARG A 498 -7.03 1.01 -5.90
C ARG A 498 -5.75 1.43 -6.61
N VAL A 499 -4.63 0.97 -6.13
CA VAL A 499 -3.33 1.25 -6.72
C VAL A 499 -3.26 0.63 -8.11
N SER A 500 -2.94 1.44 -9.11
CA SER A 500 -2.83 1.03 -10.51
C SER A 500 -1.40 0.64 -10.92
N SER A 501 -0.48 0.58 -9.97
CA SER A 501 0.94 0.29 -10.23
C SER A 501 1.41 -0.96 -9.48
N SER A 502 2.16 -1.82 -10.16
CA SER A 502 2.94 -2.90 -9.53
C SER A 502 4.30 -2.43 -9.01
N MET A 503 4.65 -1.17 -9.25
CA MET A 503 5.89 -0.59 -8.76
C MET A 503 5.79 -0.30 -7.27
N VAL A 504 6.45 -1.11 -6.44
CA VAL A 504 6.46 -0.97 -4.97
C VAL A 504 6.77 0.46 -4.53
N ILE A 505 7.71 1.13 -5.19
CA ILE A 505 8.11 2.51 -4.88
C ILE A 505 6.96 3.52 -5.00
N LYS A 506 6.07 3.36 -5.99
CA LYS A 506 4.90 4.24 -6.14
C LYS A 506 3.86 3.99 -5.06
N VAL A 507 3.68 2.72 -4.70
CA VAL A 507 2.74 2.31 -3.65
C VAL A 507 3.25 2.77 -2.28
N ASP A 508 4.55 2.71 -2.05
CA ASP A 508 5.19 3.17 -0.82
C ASP A 508 5.02 4.69 -0.63
N PHE A 509 5.20 5.46 -1.69
CA PHE A 509 4.91 6.90 -1.66
C PHE A 509 3.43 7.18 -1.43
N ASP A 510 2.54 6.44 -2.08
CA ASP A 510 1.09 6.59 -1.89
C ASP A 510 0.67 6.26 -0.44
N LEU A 511 1.26 5.22 0.15
CA LEU A 511 1.07 4.89 1.57
C LEU A 511 1.56 6.01 2.47
N THR A 512 2.76 6.55 2.23
CA THR A 512 3.33 7.65 3.03
C THR A 512 2.44 8.90 3.00
N MET A 513 1.92 9.26 1.82
CA MET A 513 0.97 10.37 1.70
C MET A 513 -0.36 10.07 2.37
N THR A 514 -0.81 8.83 2.33
CA THR A 514 -2.02 8.38 3.02
C THR A 514 -1.87 8.47 4.54
N ILE A 515 -0.72 8.04 5.08
CA ILE A 515 -0.38 8.18 6.50
C ILE A 515 -0.39 9.65 6.92
N LEU A 516 0.25 10.52 6.16
CA LEU A 516 0.29 11.95 6.46
C LEU A 516 -1.12 12.55 6.53
N VAL A 517 -1.96 12.26 5.55
CA VAL A 517 -3.33 12.81 5.51
C VAL A 517 -4.21 12.21 6.60
N HIS A 518 -4.12 10.91 6.85
CA HIS A 518 -4.78 10.28 8.01
C HIS A 518 -4.40 10.97 9.30
N ASN A 519 -3.10 11.21 9.52
CA ASN A 519 -2.64 11.91 10.72
C ASN A 519 -3.20 13.34 10.82
N LEU A 520 -3.36 14.06 9.70
CA LEU A 520 -4.04 15.36 9.70
C LEU A 520 -5.51 15.24 10.14
N TYR A 521 -6.23 14.19 9.70
CA TYR A 521 -7.59 13.92 10.17
C TYR A 521 -7.63 13.61 11.68
N ARG A 522 -6.66 12.84 12.20
CA ARG A 522 -6.59 12.55 13.64
C ARG A 522 -6.26 13.77 14.47
N LEU A 523 -5.35 14.63 14.01
CA LEU A 523 -5.04 15.90 14.66
C LEU A 523 -6.25 16.82 14.68
N PHE A 524 -6.97 16.93 13.57
CA PHE A 524 -8.21 17.67 13.48
C PHE A 524 -9.27 17.12 14.44
N ALA A 525 -9.48 15.81 14.46
CA ALA A 525 -10.44 15.15 15.34
C ALA A 525 -10.11 15.34 16.83
N LYS A 526 -8.83 15.36 17.19
CA LYS A 526 -8.35 15.56 18.56
C LYS A 526 -8.71 16.94 19.10
N GLU A 527 -8.59 17.98 18.28
CA GLU A 527 -9.00 19.35 18.66
C GLU A 527 -10.53 19.47 18.79
N MET A 528 -11.28 18.61 18.13
CA MET A 528 -12.74 18.55 18.21
C MET A 528 -13.17 17.37 19.09
N GLU A 529 -12.94 17.45 20.40
CA GLU A 529 -13.09 16.36 21.38
C GLU A 529 -14.33 15.48 21.18
N ARG A 530 -15.51 16.10 20.95
CA ARG A 530 -16.78 15.42 20.70
C ARG A 530 -16.74 14.47 19.50
N TYR A 531 -15.85 14.73 18.52
CA TYR A 531 -15.73 13.98 17.27
C TYR A 531 -14.46 13.12 17.19
N SER A 532 -13.68 13.07 18.27
CA SER A 532 -12.38 12.37 18.32
C SER A 532 -12.48 10.88 17.94
N ALA A 533 -13.59 10.23 18.24
CA ALA A 533 -13.83 8.81 17.94
C ALA A 533 -14.38 8.54 16.53
N LEU A 534 -14.66 9.59 15.73
CA LEU A 534 -15.17 9.42 14.38
C LEU A 534 -14.10 8.91 13.42
N SER A 535 -14.54 8.16 12.42
CA SER A 535 -13.69 7.78 11.28
C SER A 535 -13.34 8.99 10.41
N ASP A 536 -12.26 8.88 9.65
CA ASP A 536 -11.82 9.93 8.73
C ASP A 536 -12.90 10.25 7.69
N GLU A 537 -13.58 9.22 7.16
CA GLU A 537 -14.71 9.38 6.24
C GLU A 537 -15.86 10.20 6.86
N ASN A 538 -16.19 9.94 8.14
CA ASN A 538 -17.23 10.70 8.83
C ASN A 538 -16.82 12.15 9.10
N ILE A 539 -15.55 12.39 9.45
CA ILE A 539 -15.00 13.74 9.59
C ILE A 539 -15.02 14.46 8.24
N TYR A 540 -14.60 13.77 7.17
CA TYR A 540 -14.69 14.30 5.82
C TYR A 540 -16.12 14.73 5.48
N GLY A 541 -17.09 13.84 5.64
CA GLY A 541 -18.49 14.11 5.34
C GLY A 541 -19.07 15.28 6.14
N LYS A 542 -18.68 15.42 7.42
CA LYS A 542 -19.19 16.48 8.30
C LYS A 542 -18.55 17.84 8.05
N PHE A 543 -17.23 17.90 7.91
CA PHE A 543 -16.47 19.14 7.97
C PHE A 543 -15.71 19.48 6.68
N ILE A 544 -15.07 18.49 6.06
CA ILE A 544 -14.10 18.71 4.98
C ILE A 544 -14.78 18.74 3.61
N ASN A 545 -15.74 17.85 3.35
CA ASN A 545 -16.54 17.87 2.13
C ASN A 545 -17.47 19.09 2.14
N ASN A 546 -16.94 20.24 1.80
CA ASN A 546 -17.67 21.51 1.83
C ASN A 546 -17.32 22.34 0.59
N ASN A 547 -18.36 22.80 -0.08
CA ASN A 547 -18.26 23.71 -1.23
C ASN A 547 -18.44 25.14 -0.73
N GLY A 548 -17.83 26.09 -1.39
CA GLY A 548 -17.99 27.47 -1.03
C GLY A 548 -17.17 28.41 -1.88
N ALA A 549 -17.13 29.68 -1.50
CA ALA A 549 -16.34 30.70 -2.16
C ALA A 549 -15.02 30.95 -1.43
N ILE A 550 -14.00 31.27 -2.18
CA ILE A 550 -12.72 31.73 -1.65
C ILE A 550 -12.49 33.14 -2.16
N LYS A 551 -12.27 34.08 -1.23
CA LYS A 551 -11.91 35.45 -1.55
C LYS A 551 -10.48 35.72 -1.12
N VAL A 552 -9.63 36.09 -2.04
CA VAL A 552 -8.23 36.43 -1.75
C VAL A 552 -8.11 37.93 -1.68
N ASN A 553 -7.66 38.43 -0.53
CA ASN A 553 -7.35 39.83 -0.28
C ASN A 553 -5.82 40.03 -0.18
N ASN A 554 -5.38 41.26 0.01
CA ASN A 554 -3.95 41.56 0.20
C ASN A 554 -3.34 40.84 1.40
N ASN A 555 -4.04 40.74 2.54
CA ASN A 555 -3.51 40.20 3.79
C ASN A 555 -4.14 38.89 4.22
N SER A 556 -5.28 38.50 3.66
CA SER A 556 -6.02 37.32 4.07
C SER A 556 -6.63 36.55 2.89
N VAL A 557 -6.87 35.29 3.14
CA VAL A 557 -7.70 34.40 2.33
C VAL A 557 -8.95 34.08 3.13
N ILE A 558 -10.09 34.56 2.68
CA ILE A 558 -11.38 34.28 3.30
C ILE A 558 -11.99 33.06 2.65
N VAL A 559 -12.25 32.03 3.45
CA VAL A 559 -12.86 30.76 3.05
C VAL A 559 -14.31 30.76 3.52
N GLU A 560 -15.23 30.97 2.60
CA GLU A 560 -16.67 30.91 2.86
C GLU A 560 -17.12 29.44 2.81
N LEU A 561 -17.58 28.91 3.94
CA LEU A 561 -18.05 27.52 4.04
C LEU A 561 -19.57 27.46 3.97
N LYS A 562 -20.11 26.52 3.20
CA LYS A 562 -21.54 26.26 3.15
C LYS A 562 -22.05 25.84 4.54
N LYS A 563 -23.21 26.33 4.94
CA LYS A 563 -23.81 26.01 6.24
C LYS A 563 -24.10 24.51 6.37
N LYS A 564 -23.55 23.94 7.42
CA LYS A 564 -23.80 22.57 7.89
C LYS A 564 -24.11 22.61 9.39
N ARG A 565 -24.77 21.58 9.91
CA ARG A 565 -25.15 21.50 11.32
C ARG A 565 -23.98 21.74 12.27
N ASP A 566 -22.84 21.13 11.97
CA ASP A 566 -21.65 21.11 12.84
C ASP A 566 -20.64 22.24 12.48
N LEU A 567 -21.00 23.16 11.57
CA LEU A 567 -20.14 24.29 11.16
C LEU A 567 -19.78 25.25 12.29
N PRO A 568 -20.69 25.62 13.22
CA PRO A 568 -20.34 26.51 14.31
C PRO A 568 -19.19 26.00 15.18
N GLU A 569 -19.15 24.68 15.46
CA GLU A 569 -18.09 24.08 16.26
C GLU A 569 -16.73 24.15 15.51
N LEU A 570 -16.74 23.92 14.18
CA LEU A 570 -15.56 24.08 13.34
C LEU A 570 -15.03 25.51 13.36
N LEU A 571 -15.92 26.50 13.21
CA LEU A 571 -15.53 27.91 13.20
C LEU A 571 -14.98 28.36 14.56
N GLU A 572 -15.51 27.85 15.65
CA GLU A 572 -15.00 28.14 17.00
C GLU A 572 -13.60 27.59 17.20
N MET A 573 -13.38 26.33 16.83
CA MET A 573 -12.07 25.67 16.93
C MET A 573 -11.01 26.41 16.11
N ILE A 574 -11.33 26.79 14.86
CA ILE A 574 -10.38 27.45 13.95
C ILE A 574 -9.99 28.85 14.43
N LYS A 575 -10.79 29.53 15.23
CA LYS A 575 -10.43 30.85 15.81
C LYS A 575 -9.09 30.84 16.53
N GLY A 576 -8.70 29.72 17.14
CA GLY A 576 -7.41 29.55 17.80
C GLY A 576 -6.20 29.70 16.84
N PHE A 577 -6.41 29.64 15.54
CA PHE A 577 -5.35 29.68 14.53
C PHE A 577 -5.33 30.94 13.66
N LYS A 578 -6.10 31.97 14.01
CA LYS A 578 -6.30 33.20 13.22
C LYS A 578 -5.01 33.97 12.89
N ASP A 579 -3.97 33.81 13.72
CA ASP A 579 -2.72 34.56 13.58
C ASP A 579 -1.68 33.86 12.71
N TYR A 580 -1.95 32.61 12.27
CA TYR A 580 -1.04 31.91 11.42
C TYR A 580 -0.98 32.51 10.02
N LYS A 581 0.25 32.68 9.51
CA LYS A 581 0.52 33.13 8.14
C LYS A 581 1.12 31.98 7.34
N TYR A 582 0.66 31.83 6.11
CA TYR A 582 1.02 30.73 5.23
C TYR A 582 1.88 31.25 4.08
N ASN A 583 3.18 30.99 4.12
CA ASN A 583 4.16 31.53 3.18
C ASN A 583 3.88 31.12 1.72
N TRP A 584 3.36 29.91 1.52
CA TRP A 584 3.09 29.37 0.18
C TRP A 584 1.83 29.95 -0.49
N ILE A 585 0.99 30.64 0.24
CA ILE A 585 -0.15 31.39 -0.30
C ILE A 585 0.05 32.92 -0.14
N GLY A 586 1.29 33.37 -0.26
CA GLY A 586 1.62 34.79 -0.23
C GLY A 586 1.68 35.40 1.16
N ASN A 587 2.05 34.61 2.17
CA ASN A 587 2.17 35.02 3.59
C ASN A 587 0.85 35.58 4.18
N LYS A 588 -0.28 35.08 3.71
CA LYS A 588 -1.63 35.53 4.11
C LYS A 588 -2.14 34.74 5.31
N ARG A 589 -3.08 35.34 6.04
CA ARG A 589 -3.86 34.66 7.08
C ARG A 589 -5.08 33.98 6.47
N LEU A 590 -5.63 33.00 7.19
CA LEU A 590 -6.90 32.36 6.82
C LEU A 590 -8.01 32.89 7.73
N GLU A 591 -9.14 33.22 7.13
CA GLU A 591 -10.38 33.60 7.78
C GLU A 591 -11.48 32.66 7.28
N PHE A 592 -12.24 32.08 8.20
CA PHE A 592 -13.34 31.17 7.86
C PHE A 592 -14.67 31.85 8.21
N LEU A 593 -15.57 31.89 7.24
CA LEU A 593 -16.89 32.48 7.39
C LEU A 593 -17.98 31.52 6.92
N PRO A 594 -19.16 31.54 7.55
CA PRO A 594 -20.32 30.87 6.99
C PRO A 594 -20.74 31.59 5.70
N SER A 595 -21.07 30.84 4.65
CA SER A 595 -21.63 31.40 3.41
C SER A 595 -22.96 32.11 3.72
N ALA A 596 -23.17 33.27 3.12
CA ALA A 596 -24.43 34.00 3.25
C ALA A 596 -25.60 33.26 2.57
N THR A 597 -25.29 32.44 1.53
CA THR A 597 -26.26 31.62 0.83
C THR A 597 -26.28 30.20 1.39
N SER A 598 -27.46 29.68 1.68
CA SER A 598 -27.70 28.31 2.13
C SER A 598 -27.46 27.28 1.02
#